data_d9df893a3e3b9ee6c2314d9a0c5c734e
#
_entry.id   d9df893a3e3b9ee6c2314d9a0c5c734e
#
_cell.length_a   1.000
_cell.length_b   1.000
_cell.length_c   1.000
_cell.angle_alpha   90.00
_cell.angle_beta   90.00
_cell.angle_gamma   90.00
#
_symmetry.space_group_name_H-M   'P 1'
#
loop_
_entity.id
_entity.type
_entity.pdbx_description
1 polymer ?
#
loop_
_entity_poly.entity_id
_entity_poly.type
_entity_poly.pdbx_seq_one_letter_code
_entity_poly.pdbx_strand_id
1 'polypeptide(L)'
;GGKEFFNDDFWVPNPTYHPEVTIGGIFAMPGTGTVVATVFDPELNSYSGGLHRYNTSTGKKEGSKELYTRETVNLFGKATGFGEIISTCGLPDIEIGNLVWKDENANGFQDANEIGLSGITLNLYDELCENIGSVTTDKNGNYVFNNTNVPAGLLPNSVYYIGIDKKHLDPETNNYVVGDDIFTLTKSVKEFSLINSDADGAAMDCGETLFEVNVNKTQHSF
;
A
#
# COMPACT_ATOMS: atom_id res chain seq x y z
N GLY A 1 17.31 -28.06 -21.10
CA GLY A 1 16.75 -27.27 -20.06
C GLY A 1 16.05 -26.04 -20.62
N GLY A 2 14.73 -26.01 -20.60
CA GLY A 2 13.96 -24.81 -20.85
C GLY A 2 14.27 -23.81 -19.74
N LYS A 3 14.28 -22.52 -20.05
CA LYS A 3 14.32 -21.49 -19.04
C LYS A 3 12.93 -21.43 -18.44
N GLU A 4 12.78 -21.89 -17.22
CA GLU A 4 11.58 -21.72 -16.44
C GLU A 4 11.41 -20.26 -16.03
N PHE A 5 10.18 -19.81 -15.94
CA PHE A 5 9.88 -18.44 -15.51
C PHE A 5 10.32 -18.18 -14.07
N PHE A 6 10.22 -19.21 -13.23
CA PHE A 6 10.74 -19.23 -11.87
C PHE A 6 11.90 -20.21 -11.81
N ASN A 7 13.10 -19.71 -11.53
CA ASN A 7 14.29 -20.54 -11.38
C ASN A 7 14.28 -21.19 -9.98
N ASP A 8 13.42 -22.17 -9.82
CA ASP A 8 13.24 -22.94 -8.59
C ASP A 8 13.60 -24.42 -8.79
N ASP A 9 14.57 -24.71 -9.67
CA ASP A 9 15.10 -26.05 -9.93
C ASP A 9 15.28 -26.83 -8.62
N PHE A 10 14.20 -27.41 -8.15
CA PHE A 10 14.19 -28.20 -6.95
C PHE A 10 14.59 -29.63 -7.33
N TRP A 11 15.89 -29.89 -7.34
CA TRP A 11 16.36 -31.24 -7.49
C TRP A 11 15.96 -32.06 -6.26
N VAL A 12 14.94 -32.89 -6.40
CA VAL A 12 14.50 -33.80 -5.34
C VAL A 12 15.22 -35.12 -5.52
N PRO A 13 15.94 -35.58 -4.52
CA PRO A 13 16.67 -36.87 -4.59
C PRO A 13 15.73 -38.08 -4.78
N ASN A 14 14.45 -37.89 -4.53
CA ASN A 14 13.43 -38.93 -4.61
C ASN A 14 12.43 -38.63 -5.73
N PRO A 15 12.38 -39.42 -6.81
CA PRO A 15 11.48 -39.20 -7.94
C PRO A 15 9.98 -39.37 -7.61
N THR A 16 9.62 -39.65 -6.37
CA THR A 16 8.23 -39.75 -5.93
C THR A 16 7.60 -38.43 -5.52
N TYR A 17 8.41 -37.37 -5.36
CA TYR A 17 7.91 -36.04 -5.05
C TYR A 17 7.70 -35.20 -6.31
N HIS A 18 6.68 -34.34 -6.28
CA HIS A 18 6.30 -33.52 -7.43
C HIS A 18 6.06 -32.05 -6.98
N PRO A 19 7.05 -31.38 -6.35
CA PRO A 19 6.84 -30.05 -5.79
C PRO A 19 6.65 -28.94 -6.81
N GLU A 20 6.90 -29.22 -8.09
CA GLU A 20 6.75 -28.26 -9.20
C GLU A 20 5.45 -28.45 -9.99
N VAL A 21 4.64 -29.44 -9.62
CA VAL A 21 3.40 -29.73 -10.33
C VAL A 21 2.27 -28.89 -9.75
N THR A 22 1.87 -27.85 -10.50
CA THR A 22 0.66 -27.09 -10.20
C THR A 22 -0.59 -27.92 -10.46
N ILE A 23 -1.51 -27.95 -9.50
CA ILE A 23 -2.69 -28.82 -9.53
C ILE A 23 -4.01 -28.07 -9.45
N GLY A 24 -4.02 -26.78 -9.77
CA GLY A 24 -5.24 -25.98 -9.69
C GLY A 24 -4.97 -24.53 -10.02
N GLY A 25 -5.46 -23.64 -9.18
CA GLY A 25 -5.40 -22.21 -9.41
C GLY A 25 -4.06 -21.56 -9.08
N ILE A 26 -3.85 -20.42 -9.72
CA ILE A 26 -2.82 -19.45 -9.37
C ILE A 26 -3.51 -18.16 -9.02
N PHE A 27 -3.09 -17.51 -7.96
CA PHE A 27 -3.60 -16.23 -7.50
C PHE A 27 -2.47 -15.24 -7.25
N ALA A 28 -2.49 -14.14 -8.01
CA ALA A 28 -1.61 -13.00 -7.72
C ALA A 28 -2.24 -12.15 -6.61
N MET A 29 -1.56 -12.01 -5.49
CA MET A 29 -2.02 -11.15 -4.39
C MET A 29 -1.74 -9.70 -4.75
N PRO A 30 -2.77 -8.88 -5.04
CA PRO A 30 -2.58 -7.51 -5.47
C PRO A 30 -1.74 -6.71 -4.46
N GLY A 31 -0.81 -5.89 -4.94
CA GLY A 31 0.00 -5.01 -4.12
C GLY A 31 1.03 -5.67 -3.21
N THR A 32 1.10 -7.00 -3.15
CA THR A 32 2.02 -7.69 -2.22
C THR A 32 3.32 -8.16 -2.88
N GLY A 33 3.39 -8.16 -4.21
CA GLY A 33 4.49 -8.76 -4.95
C GLY A 33 4.58 -10.28 -4.76
N THR A 34 3.45 -10.93 -4.48
CA THR A 34 3.37 -12.36 -4.18
C THR A 34 2.38 -13.06 -5.10
N VAL A 35 2.77 -14.23 -5.60
CA VAL A 35 1.88 -15.19 -6.26
C VAL A 35 1.76 -16.43 -5.40
N VAL A 36 0.54 -16.94 -5.27
CA VAL A 36 0.24 -18.22 -4.61
C VAL A 36 -0.21 -19.22 -5.67
N ALA A 37 0.37 -20.41 -5.67
CA ALA A 37 -0.01 -21.50 -6.55
C ALA A 37 -0.33 -22.75 -5.75
N THR A 38 -1.31 -23.52 -6.23
CA THR A 38 -1.60 -24.85 -5.68
C THR A 38 -0.62 -25.86 -6.25
N VAL A 39 -0.05 -26.69 -5.40
CA VAL A 39 0.99 -27.65 -5.80
C VAL A 39 0.80 -29.00 -5.12
N PHE A 40 1.35 -30.07 -5.74
CA PHE A 40 1.57 -31.35 -5.08
C PHE A 40 2.83 -31.30 -4.21
N ASP A 41 2.82 -32.11 -3.17
CA ASP A 41 3.96 -32.39 -2.28
C ASP A 41 4.70 -31.12 -1.83
N PRO A 42 4.01 -30.06 -1.34
CA PRO A 42 4.60 -28.75 -1.09
C PRO A 42 5.76 -28.76 -0.07
N GLU A 43 5.75 -29.74 0.84
CA GLU A 43 6.78 -29.91 1.88
C GLU A 43 7.50 -31.25 1.75
N LEU A 44 7.56 -31.80 0.51
CA LEU A 44 8.21 -33.06 0.18
C LEU A 44 7.59 -34.29 0.89
N ASN A 45 6.32 -34.21 1.23
CA ASN A 45 5.53 -35.33 1.72
C ASN A 45 4.77 -35.95 0.55
N SER A 46 5.08 -37.20 0.18
CA SER A 46 4.41 -37.88 -0.92
C SER A 46 2.90 -38.00 -0.70
N TYR A 47 2.13 -37.70 -1.75
CA TYR A 47 0.66 -37.72 -1.74
C TYR A 47 0.03 -36.63 -0.87
N SER A 48 0.70 -35.52 -0.73
CA SER A 48 0.17 -34.32 -0.10
C SER A 48 -0.20 -33.27 -1.14
N GLY A 49 -0.87 -32.23 -0.71
CA GLY A 49 -1.18 -31.09 -1.54
C GLY A 49 -1.29 -29.82 -0.71
N GLY A 50 -0.98 -28.70 -1.35
CA GLY A 50 -0.97 -27.43 -0.65
C GLY A 50 -0.66 -26.27 -1.56
N LEU A 51 0.02 -25.29 -1.00
CA LEU A 51 0.31 -24.01 -1.61
C LEU A 51 1.80 -23.72 -1.58
N HIS A 52 2.30 -23.14 -2.67
CA HIS A 52 3.55 -22.41 -2.68
C HIS A 52 3.29 -20.91 -2.83
N ARG A 53 4.14 -20.13 -2.21
CA ARG A 53 4.17 -18.68 -2.33
C ARG A 53 5.47 -18.25 -2.98
N TYR A 54 5.37 -17.43 -4.04
CA TYR A 54 6.48 -16.96 -4.83
C TYR A 54 6.53 -15.44 -4.87
N ASN A 55 7.73 -14.90 -4.87
CA ASN A 55 7.96 -13.48 -5.09
C ASN A 55 7.92 -13.15 -6.59
N THR A 56 7.09 -12.19 -6.99
CA THR A 56 6.90 -11.85 -8.41
C THR A 56 8.13 -11.20 -9.06
N SER A 57 8.96 -10.51 -8.28
CA SER A 57 10.15 -9.82 -8.79
C SER A 57 11.34 -10.74 -8.96
N THR A 58 11.48 -11.73 -8.08
CA THR A 58 12.64 -12.63 -8.05
C THR A 58 12.36 -14.04 -8.56
N GLY A 59 11.07 -14.39 -8.65
CA GLY A 59 10.62 -15.76 -8.95
C GLY A 59 10.91 -16.78 -7.87
N LYS A 60 11.45 -16.37 -6.73
CA LYS A 60 11.83 -17.29 -5.66
C LYS A 60 10.64 -17.73 -4.83
N LYS A 61 10.66 -19.00 -4.43
CA LYS A 61 9.73 -19.54 -3.45
C LYS A 61 10.03 -18.91 -2.08
N GLU A 62 9.02 -18.29 -1.47
CA GLU A 62 9.10 -17.64 -0.16
C GLU A 62 8.46 -18.47 0.95
N GLY A 63 7.67 -19.47 0.59
CA GLY A 63 7.04 -20.33 1.57
C GLY A 63 6.17 -21.41 0.94
N SER A 64 5.86 -22.39 1.76
CA SER A 64 4.93 -23.47 1.45
C SER A 64 3.95 -23.67 2.59
N LYS A 65 2.80 -24.23 2.26
CA LYS A 65 1.80 -24.62 3.23
C LYS A 65 1.14 -25.94 2.76
N GLU A 66 1.32 -26.98 3.53
CA GLU A 66 0.60 -28.22 3.33
C GLU A 66 -0.85 -28.08 3.83
N LEU A 67 -1.81 -28.44 3.02
CA LEU A 67 -3.23 -28.37 3.33
C LEU A 67 -3.83 -29.76 3.65
N TYR A 68 -3.31 -30.80 3.01
CA TYR A 68 -3.64 -32.18 3.34
C TYR A 68 -2.46 -33.11 3.12
N THR A 69 -2.42 -34.21 3.89
CA THR A 69 -1.49 -35.32 3.73
C THR A 69 -2.25 -36.59 3.42
N ARG A 70 -1.54 -37.62 3.01
CA ARG A 70 -2.11 -38.98 2.86
C ARG A 70 -2.77 -39.48 4.13
N GLU A 71 -2.27 -39.11 5.30
CA GLU A 71 -2.79 -39.55 6.59
C GLU A 71 -4.03 -38.78 7.01
N THR A 72 -4.15 -37.52 6.58
CA THR A 72 -5.26 -36.68 6.99
C THR A 72 -6.55 -36.99 6.27
N VAL A 73 -6.46 -37.53 5.04
CA VAL A 73 -7.63 -37.81 4.21
C VAL A 73 -7.38 -39.06 3.38
N ASN A 74 -7.85 -40.20 3.85
CA ASN A 74 -7.74 -41.53 3.19
C ASN A 74 -8.26 -41.60 1.75
N LEU A 75 -8.78 -40.52 1.20
CA LEU A 75 -9.48 -40.46 -0.08
C LEU A 75 -8.77 -39.59 -1.16
N PHE A 76 -7.80 -38.77 -0.79
CA PHE A 76 -7.31 -37.73 -1.71
C PHE A 76 -5.90 -37.95 -2.25
N GLY A 77 -5.19 -39.00 -1.90
CA GLY A 77 -3.85 -39.20 -2.47
C GLY A 77 -3.83 -38.89 -3.97
N LYS A 78 -3.06 -38.25 -4.62
CA LYS A 78 -3.01 -37.86 -6.05
C LYS A 78 -4.36 -37.52 -6.72
N ALA A 79 -5.40 -37.29 -5.93
CA ALA A 79 -6.69 -36.91 -6.47
C ALA A 79 -6.61 -35.43 -6.94
N THR A 80 -7.16 -35.24 -8.07
CA THR A 80 -7.36 -34.01 -8.82
C THR A 80 -7.43 -32.75 -7.98
N GLY A 81 -6.54 -31.89 -8.23
CA GLY A 81 -6.36 -30.48 -8.01
C GLY A 81 -7.28 -29.73 -7.05
N PHE A 82 -6.72 -28.74 -6.45
CA PHE A 82 -7.50 -27.67 -5.85
C PHE A 82 -8.18 -26.85 -6.95
N GLY A 83 -9.35 -26.32 -6.68
CA GLY A 83 -9.99 -25.33 -7.52
C GLY A 83 -9.23 -23.99 -7.61
N GLU A 84 -9.92 -22.96 -7.97
CA GLU A 84 -9.36 -21.62 -7.97
C GLU A 84 -8.99 -21.16 -6.54
N ILE A 85 -7.92 -20.36 -6.47
CA ILE A 85 -7.58 -19.64 -5.25
C ILE A 85 -8.19 -18.25 -5.39
N ILE A 86 -8.97 -17.87 -4.40
CA ILE A 86 -9.52 -16.52 -4.27
C ILE A 86 -9.15 -15.94 -2.91
N SER A 87 -8.92 -14.63 -2.85
CA SER A 87 -8.82 -13.93 -1.59
C SER A 87 -10.22 -13.73 -1.01
N THR A 88 -10.44 -14.17 0.21
CA THR A 88 -11.67 -13.89 0.95
C THR A 88 -11.61 -12.57 1.71
N CYS A 89 -10.41 -12.01 1.86
CA CYS A 89 -10.20 -10.67 2.38
C CYS A 89 -9.69 -9.82 1.21
N GLY A 90 -10.37 -8.72 0.91
CA GLY A 90 -9.76 -7.64 0.15
C GLY A 90 -8.46 -7.22 0.84
N LEU A 91 -7.55 -6.60 0.11
CA LEU A 91 -6.51 -5.82 0.77
C LEU A 91 -7.22 -4.82 1.69
N PRO A 92 -6.73 -4.58 2.91
CA PRO A 92 -7.26 -3.48 3.70
C PRO A 92 -7.22 -2.22 2.85
N ASP A 93 -8.29 -1.46 2.89
CA ASP A 93 -8.33 -0.19 2.19
C ASP A 93 -7.17 0.67 2.71
N ILE A 94 -6.39 1.18 1.77
CA ILE A 94 -5.34 2.14 2.11
C ILE A 94 -6.02 3.47 2.26
N GLU A 95 -5.72 4.16 3.33
CA GLU A 95 -6.15 5.51 3.57
C GLU A 95 -4.93 6.41 3.80
N ILE A 96 -4.94 7.58 3.19
CA ILE A 96 -3.94 8.63 3.39
C ILE A 96 -4.69 9.80 4.00
N GLY A 97 -4.36 10.17 5.20
CA GLY A 97 -5.07 11.23 5.86
C GLY A 97 -4.35 11.72 7.09
N ASN A 98 -4.75 12.87 7.53
CA ASN A 98 -4.32 13.51 8.75
C ASN A 98 -5.14 14.78 9.00
N LEU A 99 -4.51 15.78 9.52
CA LEU A 99 -5.05 17.06 9.96
C LEU A 99 -4.31 18.21 9.25
N VAL A 100 -5.06 19.21 8.81
CA VAL A 100 -4.53 20.54 8.51
C VAL A 100 -4.85 21.43 9.71
N TRP A 101 -3.84 22.04 10.30
CA TRP A 101 -4.01 22.83 11.53
C TRP A 101 -3.32 24.21 11.42
N LYS A 102 -3.70 25.08 12.32
CA LYS A 102 -3.08 26.40 12.48
C LYS A 102 -1.95 26.31 13.50
N ASP A 103 -0.72 26.41 13.03
CA ASP A 103 0.47 26.49 13.89
C ASP A 103 0.59 27.92 14.43
N GLU A 104 0.05 28.15 15.62
CA GLU A 104 -0.03 29.47 16.25
C GLU A 104 1.32 30.03 16.68
N ASN A 105 2.27 29.16 16.98
CA ASN A 105 3.59 29.55 17.48
C ASN A 105 4.71 29.39 16.45
N ALA A 106 4.38 28.91 15.24
CA ALA A 106 5.29 28.67 14.11
C ALA A 106 6.46 27.74 14.48
N ASN A 107 6.20 26.73 15.31
CA ASN A 107 7.20 25.75 15.70
C ASN A 107 7.23 24.49 14.79
N GLY A 108 6.20 24.27 13.96
CA GLY A 108 6.07 23.14 13.05
C GLY A 108 5.53 21.87 13.71
N PHE A 109 5.15 21.92 14.98
CA PHE A 109 4.54 20.81 15.71
C PHE A 109 3.08 21.11 15.98
N GLN A 110 2.25 20.08 15.94
CA GLN A 110 0.88 20.21 16.36
C GLN A 110 0.78 20.19 17.89
N ASP A 111 0.53 21.34 18.47
CA ASP A 111 0.32 21.47 19.92
C ASP A 111 -1.16 21.21 20.29
N ALA A 112 -1.38 20.77 21.52
CA ALA A 112 -2.71 20.35 22.00
C ALA A 112 -3.80 21.45 21.97
N ASN A 113 -3.40 22.70 21.89
CA ASN A 113 -4.30 23.88 21.85
C ASN A 113 -4.48 24.43 20.42
N GLU A 114 -3.82 23.85 19.43
CA GLU A 114 -3.92 24.29 18.04
C GLU A 114 -5.12 23.68 17.34
N ILE A 115 -5.80 24.51 16.59
CA ILE A 115 -7.07 24.14 15.96
C ILE A 115 -6.87 23.69 14.52
N GLY A 116 -7.67 22.71 14.10
CA GLY A 116 -7.73 22.29 12.71
C GLY A 116 -8.39 23.35 11.82
N LEU A 117 -7.91 23.45 10.59
CA LEU A 117 -8.40 24.38 9.56
C LEU A 117 -9.42 23.70 8.65
N SER A 118 -10.65 24.17 8.71
CA SER A 118 -11.76 23.71 7.88
C SER A 118 -11.74 24.37 6.48
N GLY A 119 -12.26 23.66 5.48
CA GLY A 119 -12.49 24.23 4.16
C GLY A 119 -11.26 24.28 3.26
N ILE A 120 -10.14 23.71 3.67
CA ILE A 120 -8.94 23.59 2.85
C ILE A 120 -9.15 22.45 1.86
N THR A 121 -9.04 22.73 0.57
CA THR A 121 -9.04 21.67 -0.44
C THR A 121 -7.63 21.19 -0.70
N LEU A 122 -7.48 19.88 -0.62
CA LEU A 122 -6.24 19.15 -0.88
C LEU A 122 -6.40 18.29 -2.12
N ASN A 123 -5.38 18.24 -2.93
CA ASN A 123 -5.28 17.39 -4.10
C ASN A 123 -4.24 16.29 -3.86
N LEU A 124 -4.54 15.08 -4.33
CA LEU A 124 -3.62 13.95 -4.30
C LEU A 124 -3.07 13.72 -5.69
N TYR A 125 -1.76 13.63 -5.79
CA TYR A 125 -1.02 13.39 -7.03
C TYR A 125 -0.26 12.06 -6.95
N ASP A 126 -0.13 11.41 -8.08
CA ASP A 126 0.75 10.26 -8.25
C ASP A 126 2.20 10.68 -8.59
N GLU A 127 3.07 9.70 -8.83
CA GLU A 127 4.48 9.90 -9.20
C GLU A 127 4.65 10.64 -10.55
N LEU A 128 3.61 10.71 -11.37
CA LEU A 128 3.61 11.40 -12.66
C LEU A 128 3.03 12.81 -12.57
N CYS A 129 2.72 13.29 -11.37
CA CYS A 129 2.01 14.54 -11.12
C CYS A 129 0.58 14.59 -11.69
N GLU A 130 -0.05 13.43 -11.88
CA GLU A 130 -1.45 13.39 -12.23
C GLU A 130 -2.32 13.54 -10.96
N ASN A 131 -3.27 14.46 -10.99
CA ASN A 131 -4.25 14.60 -9.89
C ASN A 131 -5.21 13.40 -9.93
N ILE A 132 -5.12 12.54 -8.92
CA ILE A 132 -5.89 11.31 -8.81
C ILE A 132 -7.04 11.40 -7.81
N GLY A 133 -7.13 12.48 -7.03
CA GLY A 133 -8.22 12.69 -6.08
C GLY A 133 -8.14 14.04 -5.39
N SER A 134 -9.27 14.50 -4.86
CA SER A 134 -9.37 15.74 -4.11
C SER A 134 -10.27 15.57 -2.91
N VAL A 135 -9.95 16.24 -1.81
CA VAL A 135 -10.73 16.24 -0.57
C VAL A 135 -10.69 17.64 0.06
N THR A 136 -11.74 17.99 0.76
CA THR A 136 -11.78 19.23 1.54
C THR A 136 -11.82 18.89 3.02
N THR A 137 -11.02 19.57 3.83
CA THR A 137 -10.96 19.35 5.27
C THR A 137 -12.31 19.62 5.92
N ASP A 138 -12.64 18.76 6.88
CA ASP A 138 -13.86 18.89 7.69
C ASP A 138 -13.77 20.07 8.67
N LYS A 139 -14.81 20.25 9.48
CA LYS A 139 -14.90 21.30 10.50
C LYS A 139 -13.79 21.27 11.56
N ASN A 140 -13.10 20.14 11.69
CA ASN A 140 -12.00 19.95 12.64
C ASN A 140 -10.64 19.95 11.94
N GLY A 141 -10.58 20.17 10.62
CA GLY A 141 -9.36 20.15 9.84
C GLY A 141 -8.94 18.77 9.32
N ASN A 142 -9.72 17.71 9.62
CA ASN A 142 -9.37 16.36 9.18
C ASN A 142 -9.65 16.18 7.70
N TYR A 143 -8.81 15.36 7.05
CA TYR A 143 -9.00 14.90 5.68
C TYR A 143 -8.59 13.44 5.54
N VAL A 144 -9.16 12.75 4.56
CA VAL A 144 -8.76 11.38 4.21
C VAL A 144 -8.97 11.12 2.72
N PHE A 145 -7.95 10.59 2.07
CA PHE A 145 -8.03 9.98 0.74
C PHE A 145 -8.20 8.48 0.89
N ASN A 146 -9.16 7.92 0.19
CA ASN A 146 -9.46 6.49 0.19
C ASN A 146 -10.16 6.09 -1.13
N ASN A 147 -10.62 4.85 -1.22
CA ASN A 147 -11.28 4.34 -2.43
C ASN A 147 -12.58 5.07 -2.82
N THR A 148 -13.14 5.92 -1.96
CA THR A 148 -14.34 6.69 -2.29
C THR A 148 -14.05 7.99 -3.02
N ASN A 149 -12.89 8.59 -2.79
CA ASN A 149 -12.48 9.86 -3.40
C ASN A 149 -11.19 9.76 -4.26
N VAL A 150 -10.61 8.56 -4.35
CA VAL A 150 -9.55 8.21 -5.29
C VAL A 150 -10.05 7.06 -6.18
N PRO A 151 -10.69 7.34 -7.33
CA PRO A 151 -11.38 6.31 -8.14
C PRO A 151 -10.49 5.18 -8.63
N ALA A 152 -9.21 5.43 -8.85
CA ALA A 152 -8.22 4.42 -9.24
C ALA A 152 -7.77 3.54 -8.05
N GLY A 153 -8.17 3.89 -6.83
CA GLY A 153 -7.68 3.29 -5.59
C GLY A 153 -6.26 3.72 -5.24
N LEU A 154 -5.88 3.43 -4.00
CA LEU A 154 -4.51 3.64 -3.51
C LEU A 154 -3.76 2.31 -3.55
N LEU A 155 -2.52 2.35 -4.01
CA LEU A 155 -1.68 1.17 -4.17
C LEU A 155 -0.62 1.10 -3.06
N PRO A 156 -0.36 -0.07 -2.49
CA PRO A 156 0.75 -0.25 -1.56
C PRO A 156 2.10 -0.12 -2.28
N ASN A 157 3.10 0.34 -1.55
CA ASN A 157 4.46 0.63 -2.04
C ASN A 157 4.52 1.66 -3.18
N SER A 158 3.60 2.59 -3.18
CA SER A 158 3.57 3.74 -4.09
C SER A 158 3.87 5.03 -3.32
N VAL A 159 4.37 6.02 -4.03
CA VAL A 159 4.60 7.36 -3.52
C VAL A 159 3.48 8.24 -4.02
N TYR A 160 2.95 9.06 -3.14
CA TYR A 160 1.92 10.04 -3.46
C TYR A 160 2.37 11.42 -2.95
N TYR A 161 1.80 12.45 -3.54
CA TYR A 161 2.04 13.83 -3.14
C TYR A 161 0.72 14.50 -2.83
N ILE A 162 0.67 15.23 -1.72
CA ILE A 162 -0.51 16.02 -1.33
C ILE A 162 -0.19 17.48 -1.52
N GLY A 163 -1.02 18.20 -2.27
CA GLY A 163 -0.90 19.62 -2.47
C GLY A 163 -2.15 20.37 -1.98
N ILE A 164 -1.95 21.60 -1.54
CA ILE A 164 -3.06 22.53 -1.29
C ILE A 164 -3.51 23.07 -2.64
N ASP A 165 -4.81 22.98 -2.93
CA ASP A 165 -5.38 23.44 -4.19
C ASP A 165 -5.06 24.92 -4.44
N LYS A 166 -4.60 25.24 -5.65
CA LYS A 166 -4.23 26.60 -6.09
C LYS A 166 -5.31 27.66 -5.90
N LYS A 167 -6.58 27.25 -5.83
CA LYS A 167 -7.66 28.19 -5.54
C LYS A 167 -7.52 28.89 -4.20
N HIS A 168 -6.75 28.30 -3.28
CA HIS A 168 -6.44 28.90 -1.97
C HIS A 168 -5.19 29.77 -2.01
N LEU A 169 -4.40 29.73 -3.08
CA LEU A 169 -3.16 30.50 -3.19
C LEU A 169 -3.44 31.87 -3.79
N ASP A 170 -3.07 32.92 -3.07
CA ASP A 170 -3.00 34.26 -3.60
C ASP A 170 -1.68 34.44 -4.38
N PRO A 171 -1.74 34.61 -5.72
CA PRO A 171 -0.55 34.66 -6.55
C PRO A 171 0.29 35.95 -6.37
N GLU A 172 -0.27 37.01 -5.77
CA GLU A 172 0.44 38.26 -5.54
C GLU A 172 1.25 38.21 -4.24
N THR A 173 0.69 37.59 -3.21
CA THR A 173 1.33 37.54 -1.89
C THR A 173 1.99 36.17 -1.58
N ASN A 174 1.70 35.16 -2.38
CA ASN A 174 2.10 33.75 -2.15
C ASN A 174 1.63 33.20 -0.80
N ASN A 175 0.51 33.72 -0.28
CA ASN A 175 -0.15 33.25 0.91
C ASN A 175 -1.36 32.39 0.55
N TYR A 176 -1.79 31.55 1.47
CA TYR A 176 -3.03 30.80 1.32
C TYR A 176 -4.19 31.57 1.95
N VAL A 177 -5.32 31.60 1.25
CA VAL A 177 -6.52 32.33 1.68
C VAL A 177 -7.68 31.34 1.80
N VAL A 178 -8.34 31.36 2.94
CA VAL A 178 -9.55 30.55 3.21
C VAL A 178 -10.58 31.41 3.92
N GLY A 179 -11.64 31.76 3.20
CA GLY A 179 -12.58 32.78 3.69
C GLY A 179 -11.88 34.14 3.80
N ASP A 180 -11.92 34.73 4.98
CA ASP A 180 -11.27 36.01 5.30
C ASP A 180 -9.88 35.85 5.93
N ASP A 181 -9.45 34.60 6.19
CA ASP A 181 -8.19 34.31 6.86
C ASP A 181 -7.05 34.10 5.87
N ILE A 182 -5.86 34.57 6.22
CA ILE A 182 -4.63 34.46 5.42
C ILE A 182 -3.62 33.63 6.20
N PHE A 183 -3.05 32.63 5.53
CA PHE A 183 -2.09 31.69 6.12
C PHE A 183 -0.80 31.63 5.29
N THR A 184 0.29 31.32 5.98
CA THR A 184 1.56 30.91 5.37
C THR A 184 1.88 29.48 5.84
N LEU A 185 2.61 28.73 5.01
CA LEU A 185 3.08 27.42 5.45
C LEU A 185 4.10 27.58 6.58
N THR A 186 3.95 26.75 7.61
CA THR A 186 4.92 26.69 8.69
C THR A 186 6.19 25.94 8.28
N LYS A 187 7.17 25.89 9.16
CA LYS A 187 8.44 25.21 8.90
C LYS A 187 8.25 23.69 8.89
N SER A 188 8.91 23.05 7.93
CA SER A 188 9.08 21.60 7.98
C SER A 188 10.05 21.20 9.11
N VAL A 189 9.66 20.26 9.94
CA VAL A 189 10.48 19.74 11.06
C VAL A 189 10.99 18.36 10.71
N LYS A 190 12.12 18.27 10.02
CA LYS A 190 12.68 17.00 9.53
C LYS A 190 13.45 16.16 10.57
N GLU A 191 13.70 16.65 11.78
CA GLU A 191 14.70 16.04 12.68
C GLU A 191 14.16 15.17 13.83
N PHE A 192 12.85 15.02 14.01
CA PHE A 192 12.33 14.21 15.13
C PHE A 192 11.27 13.20 14.67
N SER A 193 11.73 12.07 14.17
CA SER A 193 10.93 10.97 13.62
C SER A 193 10.22 10.07 14.66
N LEU A 194 10.00 10.50 15.87
CA LEU A 194 9.41 9.65 16.90
C LEU A 194 8.07 10.14 17.46
N ILE A 195 7.61 11.29 17.06
CA ILE A 195 6.31 11.82 17.53
C ILE A 195 5.67 12.55 16.35
N ASN A 196 4.48 12.11 15.99
CA ASN A 196 3.56 12.67 15.02
C ASN A 196 3.69 14.17 14.85
N SER A 197 4.47 14.59 13.89
CA SER A 197 4.44 15.96 13.55
C SER A 197 4.60 16.06 12.11
N ASP A 198 3.74 16.84 11.33
CA ASP A 198 4.69 17.17 10.59
C ASP A 198 4.31 17.88 9.34
N ALA A 199 4.78 19.06 9.24
CA ALA A 199 4.86 19.78 7.99
C ALA A 199 6.05 19.22 7.19
N ASP A 200 5.85 18.18 6.42
CA ASP A 200 6.85 17.68 5.48
C ASP A 200 6.75 18.43 4.16
N GLY A 201 7.78 19.20 3.85
CA GLY A 201 7.87 19.89 2.57
C GLY A 201 8.31 18.95 1.46
N ALA A 202 7.62 18.98 0.33
CA ALA A 202 7.85 18.10 -0.79
C ALA A 202 9.02 18.52 -1.69
N ALA A 203 9.56 17.51 -2.33
CA ALA A 203 10.68 17.64 -3.28
C ALA A 203 10.24 17.78 -4.75
N MET A 204 8.95 17.60 -5.08
CA MET A 204 8.47 17.55 -6.46
C MET A 204 7.54 18.71 -6.76
N ASP A 205 7.82 19.42 -7.84
CA ASP A 205 7.01 20.54 -8.31
C ASP A 205 6.02 20.05 -9.35
N CYS A 206 4.81 19.71 -8.91
CA CYS A 206 3.66 19.50 -9.80
C CYS A 206 2.90 20.83 -10.02
N GLY A 207 3.54 21.95 -9.80
CA GLY A 207 2.95 23.27 -9.88
C GLY A 207 2.17 23.70 -8.64
N GLU A 208 2.29 22.97 -7.56
CA GLU A 208 1.77 23.28 -6.21
C GLU A 208 2.86 22.98 -5.19
N THR A 209 2.71 23.50 -3.96
CA THR A 209 3.56 23.04 -2.85
C THR A 209 3.05 21.66 -2.41
N LEU A 210 3.89 20.67 -2.53
CA LEU A 210 3.51 19.28 -2.30
C LEU A 210 4.14 18.72 -1.02
N PHE A 211 3.44 17.79 -0.41
CA PHE A 211 3.90 16.96 0.71
C PHE A 211 3.99 15.52 0.25
N GLU A 212 5.16 14.89 0.37
CA GLU A 212 5.38 13.50 -0.03
C GLU A 212 4.81 12.53 1.00
N VAL A 213 4.07 11.53 0.52
CA VAL A 213 3.52 10.46 1.34
C VAL A 213 3.96 9.12 0.77
N ASN A 214 4.75 8.38 1.54
CA ASN A 214 5.22 7.05 1.18
C ASN A 214 4.33 5.98 1.80
N VAL A 215 3.60 5.23 0.99
CA VAL A 215 2.78 4.11 1.43
C VAL A 215 3.61 2.83 1.48
N ASN A 216 4.14 2.50 2.64
CA ASN A 216 4.92 1.30 2.86
C ASN A 216 4.06 0.11 3.33
N LYS A 217 4.50 -1.12 3.02
CA LYS A 217 3.83 -2.38 3.38
C LYS A 217 3.53 -2.56 4.88
N THR A 218 4.16 -1.79 5.75
CA THR A 218 4.15 -2.00 7.20
C THR A 218 3.58 -0.83 8.00
N GLN A 219 3.23 0.27 7.35
CA GLN A 219 2.63 1.40 8.05
C GLN A 219 1.12 1.37 7.88
N HIS A 220 0.45 0.88 8.90
CA HIS A 220 -0.91 1.27 9.18
C HIS A 220 -0.81 2.65 9.84
N SER A 221 -1.01 3.71 9.08
CA SER A 221 -1.23 5.02 9.68
C SER A 221 -2.63 5.02 10.28
N PHE A 222 -2.69 5.07 11.58
CA PHE A 222 -3.91 5.30 12.33
C PHE A 222 -4.15 6.80 12.47
#